data_147fe2cfec4b2e25354fc224f3d3f479
#
_entry.id   147fe2cfec4b2e25354fc224f3d3f479
#
_cell.length_a   1.000
_cell.length_b   1.000
_cell.length_c   1.000
_cell.angle_alpha   90.00
_cell.angle_beta   90.00
_cell.angle_gamma   90.00
#
_symmetry.space_group_name_H-M   'P 1'
#
loop_
_entity.id
_entity.type
_entity.pdbx_description
1 polymer ?
#
loop_
_entity_poly.entity_id
_entity_poly.type
_entity_poly.pdbx_seq_one_letter_code
_entity_poly.pdbx_strand_id
1 'polypeptide(L)'
;ILFHAASIGELKSILPIINELEKKNEKFEFLVTTITTSSANLANIELKKFKNAKHRFLPLDINFLMEKFLSLWKPDAIFLVDSEIWPNLIFLANQKKIPLGIINARITKKTYGKWNLFPKVARSIFSLFNLCIVSNQETKKFLENLNAKNIFFFGKKKFCESLDKNQTIYN
;
A
#
# COMPACT_ATOMS: atom_id res chain seq x y z
N ILE A 1 -11.59 -0.11 -2.07
CA ILE A 1 -10.10 -0.04 -2.13
C ILE A 1 -9.55 -0.55 -0.82
N LEU A 2 -8.55 -1.45 -0.86
CA LEU A 2 -7.85 -1.95 0.32
C LEU A 2 -6.50 -1.25 0.46
N PHE A 3 -6.21 -0.71 1.66
CA PHE A 3 -4.89 -0.24 2.07
C PHE A 3 -4.36 -1.12 3.19
N HIS A 4 -3.13 -1.62 3.05
CA HIS A 4 -2.43 -2.33 4.11
C HIS A 4 -1.30 -1.48 4.68
N ALA A 5 -1.40 -1.14 5.97
CA ALA A 5 -0.44 -0.34 6.71
C ALA A 5 -0.13 -1.04 8.05
N ALA A 6 1.03 -1.65 8.16
CA ALA A 6 1.40 -2.46 9.32
C ALA A 6 1.64 -1.62 10.58
N SER A 7 2.16 -0.41 10.43
CA SER A 7 2.57 0.47 11.53
C SER A 7 1.73 1.75 11.63
N ILE A 8 1.85 2.43 12.78
CA ILE A 8 1.24 3.76 13.01
C ILE A 8 1.71 4.80 11.97
N GLY A 9 3.01 4.78 11.64
CA GLY A 9 3.58 5.71 10.66
C GLY A 9 3.02 5.50 9.26
N GLU A 10 2.91 4.25 8.84
CA GLU A 10 2.32 3.88 7.56
C GLU A 10 0.83 4.25 7.51
N LEU A 11 0.07 3.94 8.59
CA LEU A 11 -1.33 4.33 8.69
C LEU A 11 -1.51 5.85 8.53
N LYS A 12 -0.73 6.66 9.25
CA LYS A 12 -0.80 8.13 9.13
C LYS A 12 -0.48 8.60 7.72
N SER A 13 0.39 7.92 6.98
CA SER A 13 0.77 8.30 5.62
C SER A 13 -0.35 8.10 4.59
N ILE A 14 -1.31 7.20 4.84
CA ILE A 14 -2.42 6.93 3.93
C ILE A 14 -3.68 7.76 4.23
N LEU A 15 -3.84 8.30 5.43
CA LEU A 15 -5.04 9.08 5.77
C LEU A 15 -5.27 10.28 4.84
N PRO A 16 -4.25 11.07 4.46
CA PRO A 16 -4.43 12.14 3.46
C PRO A 16 -4.86 11.61 2.09
N ILE A 17 -4.36 10.44 1.69
CA ILE A 17 -4.73 9.81 0.41
C ILE A 17 -6.20 9.40 0.43
N ILE A 18 -6.65 8.76 1.51
CA ILE A 18 -8.06 8.38 1.69
C ILE A 18 -8.95 9.61 1.63
N ASN A 19 -8.56 10.70 2.33
CA ASN A 19 -9.31 11.95 2.34
C ASN A 19 -9.47 12.54 0.93
N GLU A 20 -8.40 12.60 0.14
CA GLU A 20 -8.46 13.11 -1.23
C GLU A 20 -9.26 12.20 -2.18
N LEU A 21 -9.19 10.88 -1.98
CA LEU A 21 -9.99 9.95 -2.77
C LEU A 21 -11.48 10.06 -2.43
N GLU A 22 -11.84 10.18 -1.15
CA GLU A 22 -13.24 10.36 -0.72
C GLU A 22 -13.83 11.66 -1.26
N LYS A 23 -13.07 12.77 -1.24
CA LYS A 23 -13.49 14.05 -1.86
C LYS A 23 -13.75 13.92 -3.37
N LYS A 24 -12.95 13.12 -4.08
CA LYS A 24 -13.12 12.90 -5.51
C LYS A 24 -14.34 12.07 -5.85
N ASN A 25 -14.65 11.09 -5.01
CA ASN A 25 -15.82 10.23 -5.20
C ASN A 25 -16.27 9.63 -3.87
N GLU A 26 -17.38 10.13 -3.34
CA GLU A 26 -17.98 9.67 -2.08
C GLU A 26 -18.45 8.20 -2.09
N LYS A 27 -18.51 7.57 -3.27
CA LYS A 27 -18.88 6.15 -3.41
C LYS A 27 -17.71 5.20 -3.15
N PHE A 28 -16.49 5.72 -3.01
CA PHE A 28 -15.37 4.86 -2.64
C PHE A 28 -15.53 4.31 -1.23
N GLU A 29 -15.32 3.01 -1.11
CA GLU A 29 -15.22 2.31 0.17
C GLU A 29 -13.76 1.96 0.44
N PHE A 30 -13.33 2.18 1.68
CA PHE A 30 -11.95 1.95 2.11
C PHE A 30 -11.89 0.86 3.16
N LEU A 31 -11.12 -0.18 2.91
CA LEU A 31 -10.72 -1.16 3.88
C LEU A 31 -9.27 -0.92 4.26
N VAL A 32 -9.03 -0.49 5.48
CA VAL A 32 -7.68 -0.32 6.02
C VAL A 32 -7.34 -1.53 6.87
N THR A 33 -6.23 -2.19 6.55
CA THR A 33 -5.75 -3.33 7.32
C THR A 33 -4.46 -3.03 8.05
N THR A 34 -4.34 -3.53 9.28
CA THR A 34 -3.13 -3.44 10.11
C THR A 34 -2.76 -4.80 10.68
N ILE A 35 -1.58 -4.91 11.34
CA ILE A 35 -1.13 -6.14 12.00
C ILE A 35 -0.87 -5.96 13.50
N THR A 36 -0.76 -4.72 13.99
CA THR A 36 -0.49 -4.45 15.41
C THR A 36 -1.70 -3.84 16.10
N THR A 37 -1.87 -4.12 17.40
CA THR A 37 -2.93 -3.54 18.22
C THR A 37 -2.84 -2.02 18.26
N SER A 38 -1.63 -1.46 18.34
CA SER A 38 -1.43 0.00 18.39
C SER A 38 -1.91 0.69 17.11
N SER A 39 -1.58 0.12 15.93
CA SER A 39 -2.07 0.66 14.65
C SER A 39 -3.57 0.43 14.47
N ALA A 40 -4.12 -0.69 14.97
CA ALA A 40 -5.56 -0.95 14.96
C ALA A 40 -6.34 0.06 15.80
N ASN A 41 -5.87 0.36 17.02
CA ASN A 41 -6.49 1.36 17.89
C ASN A 41 -6.53 2.74 17.23
N LEU A 42 -5.40 3.17 16.64
CA LEU A 42 -5.35 4.42 15.89
C LEU A 42 -6.27 4.39 14.67
N ALA A 43 -6.30 3.29 13.90
CA ALA A 43 -7.18 3.15 12.76
C ALA A 43 -8.66 3.28 13.16
N ASN A 44 -9.07 2.66 14.26
CA ASN A 44 -10.44 2.75 14.77
C ASN A 44 -10.85 4.17 15.18
N ILE A 45 -9.89 5.02 15.56
CA ILE A 45 -10.13 6.44 15.90
C ILE A 45 -10.17 7.27 14.61
N GLU A 46 -9.12 7.19 13.79
CA GLU A 46 -8.93 8.06 12.64
C GLU A 46 -9.94 7.78 11.53
N LEU A 47 -10.29 6.51 11.30
CA LEU A 47 -11.21 6.15 10.22
C LEU A 47 -12.66 6.56 10.49
N LYS A 48 -13.02 6.93 11.72
CA LYS A 48 -14.35 7.51 12.03
C LYS A 48 -14.59 8.87 11.34
N LYS A 49 -13.53 9.52 10.86
CA LYS A 49 -13.62 10.80 10.14
C LYS A 49 -14.09 10.63 8.70
N PHE A 50 -14.08 9.39 8.18
CA PHE A 50 -14.47 9.06 6.82
C PHE A 50 -15.81 8.32 6.80
N LYS A 51 -16.63 8.59 5.78
CA LYS A 51 -17.97 8.00 5.67
C LYS A 51 -17.94 6.48 5.47
N ASN A 52 -17.04 5.99 4.60
CA ASN A 52 -17.03 4.64 4.09
C ASN A 52 -15.68 3.94 4.34
N ALA A 53 -15.05 4.18 5.49
CA ALA A 53 -13.79 3.54 5.84
C ALA A 53 -13.96 2.57 7.01
N LYS A 54 -13.39 1.37 6.86
CA LYS A 54 -13.45 0.30 7.88
C LYS A 54 -12.06 -0.24 8.16
N HIS A 55 -11.81 -0.62 9.41
CA HIS A 55 -10.58 -1.31 9.82
C HIS A 55 -10.79 -2.80 9.99
N ARG A 56 -9.77 -3.60 9.63
CA ARG A 56 -9.64 -5.02 9.97
C ARG A 56 -8.17 -5.38 10.17
N PHE A 57 -7.91 -6.46 10.90
CA PHE A 57 -6.58 -7.06 10.88
C PHE A 57 -6.36 -7.83 9.57
N LEU A 58 -5.16 -7.67 8.99
CA LEU A 58 -4.77 -8.54 7.89
C LEU A 58 -4.52 -9.96 8.45
N PRO A 59 -5.08 -11.02 7.86
CA PRO A 59 -4.76 -12.38 8.29
C PRO A 59 -3.29 -12.72 7.98
N LEU A 60 -2.78 -13.80 8.57
CA LEU A 60 -1.47 -14.33 8.22
C LEU A 60 -1.38 -14.62 6.72
N ASP A 61 -0.19 -14.40 6.13
CA ASP A 61 0.05 -14.59 4.70
C ASP A 61 0.12 -16.08 4.31
N ILE A 62 -0.97 -16.79 4.60
CA ILE A 62 -1.21 -18.18 4.25
C ILE A 62 -2.25 -18.20 3.14
N ASN A 63 -1.99 -18.92 2.06
CA ASN A 63 -2.81 -18.92 0.85
C ASN A 63 -4.32 -19.04 1.14
N PHE A 64 -4.73 -20.05 1.88
CA PHE A 64 -6.14 -20.28 2.23
C PHE A 64 -6.78 -19.11 2.99
N LEU A 65 -6.07 -18.52 3.96
CA LEU A 65 -6.57 -17.40 4.75
C LEU A 65 -6.71 -16.13 3.91
N MET A 66 -5.71 -15.86 3.07
CA MET A 66 -5.73 -14.71 2.15
C MET A 66 -6.80 -14.88 1.08
N GLU A 67 -6.98 -16.08 0.54
CA GLU A 67 -8.04 -16.34 -0.43
C GLU A 67 -9.43 -16.09 0.17
N LYS A 68 -9.69 -16.61 1.37
CA LYS A 68 -10.93 -16.37 2.10
C LYS A 68 -11.14 -14.87 2.38
N PHE A 69 -10.10 -14.17 2.80
CA PHE A 69 -10.13 -12.73 3.06
C PHE A 69 -10.46 -11.94 1.79
N LEU A 70 -9.76 -12.17 0.68
CA LEU A 70 -10.02 -11.48 -0.59
C LEU A 70 -11.40 -11.82 -1.17
N SER A 71 -11.87 -13.04 -0.99
CA SER A 71 -13.20 -13.45 -1.46
C SER A 71 -14.33 -12.82 -0.65
N LEU A 72 -14.10 -12.55 0.65
CA LEU A 72 -15.05 -11.86 1.52
C LEU A 72 -15.13 -10.36 1.22
N TRP A 73 -13.96 -9.70 1.12
CA TRP A 73 -13.88 -8.23 1.00
C TRP A 73 -13.91 -7.72 -0.44
N LYS A 74 -13.56 -8.53 -1.42
CA LYS A 74 -13.60 -8.26 -2.87
C LYS A 74 -13.07 -6.85 -3.22
N PRO A 75 -11.82 -6.50 -2.85
CA PRO A 75 -11.30 -5.17 -3.15
C PRO A 75 -11.09 -5.00 -4.66
N ASP A 76 -11.46 -3.83 -5.20
CA ASP A 76 -11.21 -3.47 -6.60
C ASP A 76 -9.75 -3.03 -6.85
N ALA A 77 -9.04 -2.66 -5.80
CA ALA A 77 -7.61 -2.36 -5.83
C ALA A 77 -6.99 -2.56 -4.44
N ILE A 78 -5.70 -2.94 -4.41
CA ILE A 78 -4.93 -3.15 -3.18
C ILE A 78 -3.69 -2.26 -3.22
N PHE A 79 -3.44 -1.53 -2.11
CA PHE A 79 -2.24 -0.75 -1.91
C PHE A 79 -1.51 -1.21 -0.65
N LEU A 80 -0.27 -1.67 -0.83
CA LEU A 80 0.66 -1.95 0.25
C LEU A 80 1.49 -0.70 0.56
N VAL A 81 1.88 -0.52 1.81
CA VAL A 81 2.59 0.68 2.25
C VAL A 81 4.00 0.33 2.72
N ASP A 82 4.98 1.19 2.38
CA ASP A 82 6.39 1.09 2.76
C ASP A 82 7.06 -0.21 2.26
N SER A 83 7.43 -1.11 3.15
CA SER A 83 8.15 -2.36 2.84
C SER A 83 7.30 -3.62 3.01
N GLU A 84 6.00 -3.47 3.04
CA GLU A 84 5.05 -4.56 3.26
C GLU A 84 4.89 -5.43 2.01
N ILE A 85 5.70 -6.49 1.92
CA ILE A 85 5.66 -7.46 0.82
C ILE A 85 5.08 -8.78 1.35
N TRP A 86 3.87 -9.09 0.92
CA TRP A 86 3.07 -10.24 1.34
C TRP A 86 2.87 -11.17 0.15
N PRO A 87 3.75 -12.19 -0.06
CA PRO A 87 3.77 -12.99 -1.29
C PRO A 87 2.46 -13.66 -1.66
N ASN A 88 1.77 -14.30 -0.71
CA ASN A 88 0.49 -14.95 -1.02
C ASN A 88 -0.59 -13.93 -1.39
N LEU A 89 -0.68 -12.81 -0.66
CA LEU A 89 -1.58 -11.71 -1.01
C LEU A 89 -1.31 -11.20 -2.43
N ILE A 90 -0.04 -10.98 -2.77
CA ILE A 90 0.38 -10.47 -4.09
C ILE A 90 0.00 -11.47 -5.21
N PHE A 91 0.31 -12.75 -5.04
CA PHE A 91 -0.05 -13.77 -6.02
C PHE A 91 -1.55 -13.94 -6.20
N LEU A 92 -2.31 -13.98 -5.10
CA LEU A 92 -3.76 -14.10 -5.14
C LEU A 92 -4.43 -12.87 -5.75
N ALA A 93 -3.94 -11.66 -5.45
CA ALA A 93 -4.41 -10.43 -6.10
C ALA A 93 -4.23 -10.51 -7.62
N ASN A 94 -3.04 -10.94 -8.08
CA ASN A 94 -2.78 -11.11 -9.50
C ASN A 94 -3.68 -12.18 -10.13
N GLN A 95 -3.87 -13.35 -9.50
CA GLN A 95 -4.77 -14.41 -9.99
C GLN A 95 -6.21 -13.92 -10.13
N LYS A 96 -6.68 -13.12 -9.16
CA LYS A 96 -8.02 -12.52 -9.17
C LYS A 96 -8.12 -11.25 -10.02
N LYS A 97 -7.02 -10.86 -10.72
CA LYS A 97 -6.93 -9.65 -11.55
C LYS A 97 -7.23 -8.36 -10.78
N ILE A 98 -6.91 -8.33 -9.50
CA ILE A 98 -7.05 -7.15 -8.66
C ILE A 98 -5.79 -6.28 -8.83
N PRO A 99 -5.90 -5.03 -9.28
CA PRO A 99 -4.77 -4.11 -9.39
C PRO A 99 -4.04 -3.95 -8.06
N LEU A 100 -2.70 -4.05 -8.10
CA LEU A 100 -1.84 -3.99 -6.93
C LEU A 100 -0.86 -2.83 -7.04
N GLY A 101 -0.85 -1.96 -6.04
CA GLY A 101 0.12 -0.89 -5.90
C GLY A 101 0.95 -0.99 -4.63
N ILE A 102 2.13 -0.40 -4.64
CA ILE A 102 2.89 -0.11 -3.44
C ILE A 102 3.15 1.39 -3.36
N ILE A 103 2.87 1.98 -2.20
CA ILE A 103 3.03 3.42 -1.96
C ILE A 103 4.01 3.70 -0.85
N ASN A 104 4.77 4.80 -1.01
CA ASN A 104 5.87 5.15 -0.14
C ASN A 104 6.92 4.02 -0.01
N ALA A 105 7.09 3.21 -1.06
CA ALA A 105 7.94 2.04 -1.02
C ALA A 105 9.36 2.37 -0.58
N ARG A 106 9.87 1.57 0.35
CA ARG A 106 11.21 1.71 0.90
C ARG A 106 11.90 0.34 1.01
N ILE A 107 12.90 0.14 0.19
CA ILE A 107 13.74 -1.07 0.24
C ILE A 107 15.14 -0.65 0.67
N THR A 108 15.62 -1.24 1.78
CA THR A 108 16.99 -1.02 2.24
C THR A 108 17.96 -1.94 1.50
N LYS A 109 19.26 -1.60 1.47
CA LYS A 109 20.32 -2.49 0.93
C LYS A 109 20.26 -3.90 1.53
N LYS A 110 20.02 -4.00 2.84
CA LYS A 110 19.89 -5.28 3.54
C LYS A 110 18.70 -6.08 3.02
N THR A 111 17.54 -5.45 2.86
CA THR A 111 16.33 -6.10 2.34
C THR A 111 16.51 -6.50 0.88
N TYR A 112 17.09 -5.63 0.06
CA TYR A 112 17.42 -5.93 -1.35
C TYR A 112 18.38 -7.13 -1.45
N GLY A 113 19.42 -7.16 -0.60
CA GLY A 113 20.35 -8.31 -0.54
C GLY A 113 19.64 -9.63 -0.23
N LYS A 114 18.67 -9.63 0.69
CA LYS A 114 17.87 -10.83 0.99
C LYS A 114 17.05 -11.29 -0.21
N TRP A 115 16.41 -10.37 -0.94
CA TRP A 115 15.67 -10.69 -2.16
C TRP A 115 16.57 -11.24 -3.26
N ASN A 116 17.79 -10.75 -3.36
CA ASN A 116 18.78 -11.23 -4.34
C ASN A 116 19.31 -12.66 -4.07
N LEU A 117 19.06 -13.24 -2.87
CA LEU A 117 19.34 -14.66 -2.64
C LEU A 117 18.45 -15.56 -3.49
N PHE A 118 17.25 -15.10 -3.84
CA PHE A 118 16.28 -15.82 -4.68
C PHE A 118 15.80 -14.94 -5.84
N PRO A 119 16.68 -14.57 -6.80
CA PRO A 119 16.39 -13.52 -7.77
C PRO A 119 15.20 -13.83 -8.70
N LYS A 120 14.98 -15.09 -9.04
CA LYS A 120 13.83 -15.51 -9.85
C LYS A 120 12.51 -15.29 -9.11
N VAL A 121 12.45 -15.65 -7.84
CA VAL A 121 11.28 -15.47 -6.98
C VAL A 121 11.01 -13.97 -6.75
N ALA A 122 12.06 -13.21 -6.41
CA ALA A 122 11.94 -11.78 -6.23
C ALA A 122 11.39 -11.07 -7.46
N ARG A 123 11.97 -11.33 -8.64
CA ARG A 123 11.49 -10.75 -9.91
C ARG A 123 10.05 -11.16 -10.22
N SER A 124 9.65 -12.40 -9.94
CA SER A 124 8.28 -12.86 -10.12
C SER A 124 7.31 -12.05 -9.24
N ILE A 125 7.63 -11.82 -7.95
CA ILE A 125 6.79 -11.08 -7.02
C ILE A 125 6.69 -9.60 -7.43
N PHE A 126 7.84 -8.93 -7.62
CA PHE A 126 7.86 -7.50 -7.88
C PHE A 126 7.31 -7.11 -9.26
N SER A 127 7.37 -8.03 -10.25
CA SER A 127 6.75 -7.80 -11.56
C SER A 127 5.22 -7.77 -11.55
N LEU A 128 4.58 -8.23 -10.46
CA LEU A 128 3.12 -8.24 -10.31
C LEU A 128 2.53 -6.90 -9.86
N PHE A 129 3.37 -5.96 -9.43
CA PHE A 129 2.88 -4.62 -9.08
C PHE A 129 2.52 -3.81 -10.33
N ASN A 130 1.31 -3.27 -10.32
CA ASN A 130 0.81 -2.38 -11.38
C ASN A 130 1.30 -0.94 -11.19
N LEU A 131 1.61 -0.54 -9.94
CA LEU A 131 2.06 0.80 -9.59
C LEU A 131 3.04 0.75 -8.41
N CYS A 132 4.19 1.42 -8.55
CA CYS A 132 5.16 1.57 -7.47
C CYS A 132 5.48 3.05 -7.24
N ILE A 133 5.05 3.62 -6.13
CA ILE A 133 5.43 4.96 -5.71
C ILE A 133 6.52 4.83 -4.64
N VAL A 134 7.72 5.28 -4.93
CA VAL A 134 8.90 5.08 -4.09
C VAL A 134 9.29 6.32 -3.30
N SER A 135 9.84 6.10 -2.10
CA SER A 135 10.26 7.16 -1.17
C SER A 135 11.63 7.76 -1.50
N ASN A 136 12.47 7.06 -2.29
CA ASN A 136 13.82 7.51 -2.64
C ASN A 136 14.35 6.85 -3.91
N GLN A 137 15.41 7.44 -4.48
CA GLN A 137 16.04 6.98 -5.73
C GLN A 137 16.73 5.61 -5.59
N GLU A 138 17.24 5.26 -4.41
CA GLU A 138 17.87 3.97 -4.17
C GLU A 138 16.83 2.84 -4.28
N THR A 139 15.68 3.00 -3.65
CA THR A 139 14.56 2.06 -3.77
C THR A 139 14.08 1.94 -5.22
N LYS A 140 14.05 3.05 -5.97
CA LYS A 140 13.71 3.03 -7.41
C LYS A 140 14.63 2.08 -8.16
N LYS A 141 15.95 2.23 -8.02
CA LYS A 141 16.95 1.35 -8.65
C LYS A 141 16.78 -0.11 -8.24
N PHE A 142 16.50 -0.39 -6.96
CA PHE A 142 16.29 -1.75 -6.50
C PHE A 142 15.05 -2.39 -7.14
N LEU A 143 13.94 -1.66 -7.22
CA LEU A 143 12.72 -2.14 -7.85
C LEU A 143 12.87 -2.36 -9.35
N GLU A 144 13.61 -1.49 -10.05
CA GLU A 144 13.96 -1.69 -11.47
C GLU A 144 14.74 -3.00 -11.67
N ASN A 145 15.73 -3.27 -10.82
CA ASN A 145 16.50 -4.53 -10.86
C ASN A 145 15.66 -5.77 -10.51
N LEU A 146 14.61 -5.58 -9.71
CA LEU A 146 13.65 -6.63 -9.35
C LEU A 146 12.49 -6.76 -10.37
N ASN A 147 12.60 -6.09 -11.52
CA ASN A 147 11.65 -6.17 -12.63
C ASN A 147 10.25 -5.57 -12.33
N ALA A 148 10.16 -4.69 -11.33
CA ALA A 148 8.94 -3.92 -11.09
C ALA A 148 8.70 -2.91 -12.21
N LYS A 149 7.43 -2.62 -12.48
CA LYS A 149 7.00 -1.71 -13.56
C LYS A 149 6.32 -0.47 -12.97
N ASN A 150 6.15 0.57 -13.80
CA ASN A 150 5.43 1.80 -13.42
C ASN A 150 5.93 2.39 -12.10
N ILE A 151 7.24 2.62 -12.01
CA ILE A 151 7.91 3.12 -10.81
C ILE A 151 8.01 4.64 -10.87
N PHE A 152 7.40 5.32 -9.90
CA PHE A 152 7.37 6.77 -9.80
C PHE A 152 8.06 7.24 -8.52
N PHE A 153 8.90 8.26 -8.66
CA PHE A 153 9.53 8.96 -7.55
C PHE A 153 9.20 10.46 -7.64
N PHE A 154 8.43 10.96 -6.70
CA PHE A 154 7.98 12.36 -6.72
C PHE A 154 8.88 13.30 -5.90
N GLY A 155 9.88 12.80 -5.16
CA GLY A 155 10.67 13.59 -4.21
C GLY A 155 9.85 14.01 -2.98
N LYS A 156 10.52 14.20 -1.84
CA LYS A 156 9.82 14.55 -0.57
C LYS A 156 9.03 15.87 -0.64
N LYS A 157 9.50 16.86 -1.42
CA LYS A 157 8.84 18.18 -1.55
C LYS A 157 7.54 18.12 -2.36
N LYS A 158 7.52 17.42 -3.49
CA LYS A 158 6.34 17.43 -4.38
C LYS A 158 5.14 16.69 -3.82
N PHE A 159 5.35 15.69 -2.98
CA PHE A 159 4.25 14.94 -2.37
C PHE A 159 3.53 15.76 -1.29
N CYS A 160 4.28 16.54 -0.49
CA CYS A 160 3.69 17.45 0.49
C CYS A 160 3.10 18.71 -0.15
N GLU A 161 3.76 19.34 -1.14
CA GLU A 161 3.29 20.55 -1.82
C GLU A 161 2.01 20.33 -2.64
N SER A 162 1.78 19.12 -3.17
CA SER A 162 0.52 18.80 -3.86
C SER A 162 -0.66 18.65 -2.88
N LEU A 163 -0.38 18.33 -1.62
CA LEU A 163 -1.40 18.27 -0.55
C LEU A 163 -1.66 19.65 0.06
N ASP A 164 -0.63 20.49 0.22
CA ASP A 164 -0.75 21.82 0.83
C ASP A 164 -1.33 22.89 -0.12
N LYS A 165 -1.09 22.79 -1.43
CA LYS A 165 -1.68 23.75 -2.40
C LYS A 165 -3.20 23.76 -2.42
N ASN A 166 -3.85 22.70 -1.96
CA ASN A 166 -5.31 22.66 -1.84
C ASN A 166 -5.84 23.24 -0.52
N GLN A 167 -4.97 23.53 0.47
CA GLN A 167 -5.39 24.18 1.72
C GLN A 167 -5.36 25.72 1.64
N THR A 168 -4.65 26.31 0.67
CA THR A 168 -4.48 27.78 0.55
C THR A 168 -5.56 28.45 -0.31
N ILE A 169 -6.56 27.73 -0.79
CA ILE A 169 -7.65 28.29 -1.63
C ILE A 169 -8.92 28.61 -0.79
N TYR A 170 -8.89 28.33 0.52
CA TYR A 170 -10.02 28.64 1.42
C TYR A 170 -9.54 29.46 2.63
N ASN A 171 -9.05 30.67 2.39
CA ASN A 171 -9.02 31.80 3.33
C ASN A 171 -9.47 33.05 2.60
#